data_1ac575e25e5d0a35114d5b50803d138c
#
_entry.id   1ac575e25e5d0a35114d5b50803d138c
#
_cell.length_a   1.000
_cell.length_b   1.000
_cell.length_c   1.000
_cell.angle_alpha   90.00
_cell.angle_beta   90.00
_cell.angle_gamma   90.00
#
_symmetry.space_group_name_H-M   'P 1'
#
loop_
_entity.id
_entity.type
_entity.pdbx_description
1 polymer ?
#
loop_
_entity_poly.entity_id
_entity_poly.type
_entity_poly.pdbx_seq_one_letter_code
_entity_poly.pdbx_strand_id
1 'polypeptide(L)'
;MKKKELDVVFLLDRSGSMQGLELDTIGGYNSYLDKQRKNKFNTYITTVLFDNQYEVLYERKPITEVSKLTPKEYELLSKKN
;
A
#
# COMPACT_ATOMS: atom_id res chain seq x y z
N MET A 1 -4.97 -28.82 -6.70
CA MET A 1 -4.62 -27.84 -7.72
C MET A 1 -4.08 -26.57 -7.04
N LYS A 2 -2.94 -26.11 -7.49
CA LYS A 2 -2.33 -24.93 -6.89
C LYS A 2 -3.07 -23.68 -7.31
N LYS A 3 -3.32 -22.78 -6.36
CA LYS A 3 -3.82 -21.46 -6.70
C LYS A 3 -2.73 -20.65 -7.39
N LYS A 4 -3.13 -19.82 -8.31
CA LYS A 4 -2.18 -18.88 -8.93
C LYS A 4 -1.75 -17.86 -7.89
N GLU A 5 -0.52 -17.42 -8.03
CA GLU A 5 0.00 -16.33 -7.21
C GLU A 5 -0.08 -15.03 -7.98
N LEU A 6 -0.38 -13.98 -7.28
CA LEU A 6 -0.44 -12.64 -7.84
C LEU A 6 0.42 -11.72 -6.98
N ASP A 7 1.39 -11.08 -7.59
CA ASP A 7 2.21 -10.08 -6.92
C ASP A 7 1.75 -8.69 -7.33
N VAL A 8 1.40 -7.87 -6.34
CA VAL A 8 0.94 -6.51 -6.58
C VAL A 8 1.91 -5.56 -5.89
N VAL A 9 2.41 -4.59 -6.64
CA VAL A 9 3.34 -3.59 -6.12
C VAL A 9 2.66 -2.23 -6.14
N PHE A 10 2.61 -1.59 -4.99
CA PHE A 10 2.10 -0.23 -4.85
C PHE A 10 3.26 0.74 -4.64
N LEU A 11 3.25 1.80 -5.41
CA LEU A 11 4.18 2.91 -5.23
C LEU A 11 3.35 4.12 -4.83
N LEU A 12 3.45 4.52 -3.56
CA LEU A 12 2.65 5.61 -3.01
C LEU A 12 3.52 6.85 -2.87
N ASP A 13 3.18 7.88 -3.65
CA ASP A 13 3.86 9.16 -3.61
C ASP A 13 3.42 9.93 -2.37
N ARG A 14 4.37 10.30 -1.52
CA ARG A 14 4.09 11.14 -0.35
C ARG A 14 4.89 12.44 -0.40
N SER A 15 5.27 12.86 -1.59
CA SER A 15 6.02 14.11 -1.77
C SER A 15 5.13 15.31 -1.45
N GLY A 16 5.76 16.49 -1.38
CA GLY A 16 5.02 17.71 -1.09
C GLY A 16 3.92 18.01 -2.10
N SER A 17 4.09 17.53 -3.34
CA SER A 17 3.08 17.71 -4.37
C SER A 17 1.79 16.94 -4.09
N MET A 18 1.83 16.00 -3.15
CA MET A 18 0.65 15.23 -2.75
C MET A 18 -0.12 15.88 -1.61
N GLN A 19 0.30 17.04 -1.17
CA GLN A 19 -0.40 17.75 -0.09
C GLN A 19 -1.84 18.05 -0.49
N GLY A 20 -2.78 17.66 0.36
CA GLY A 20 -4.20 17.78 0.06
C GLY A 20 -4.78 16.56 -0.64
N LEU A 21 -3.95 15.62 -1.08
CA LEU A 21 -4.40 14.42 -1.77
C LEU A 21 -4.18 13.15 -0.95
N GLU A 22 -3.77 13.31 0.29
CA GLU A 22 -3.42 12.17 1.13
C GLU A 22 -4.59 11.22 1.33
N LEU A 23 -5.78 11.78 1.61
CA LEU A 23 -6.95 10.94 1.84
C LEU A 23 -7.38 10.20 0.58
N ASP A 24 -7.24 10.83 -0.58
CA ASP A 24 -7.55 10.18 -1.84
C ASP A 24 -6.60 9.02 -2.11
N THR A 25 -5.32 9.23 -1.83
CA THR A 25 -4.30 8.19 -2.01
C THR A 25 -4.58 7.01 -1.09
N ILE A 26 -4.84 7.29 0.18
CA ILE A 26 -5.12 6.25 1.16
C ILE A 26 -6.39 5.50 0.80
N GLY A 27 -7.44 6.22 0.41
CA GLY A 27 -8.70 5.62 0.04
C GLY A 27 -8.58 4.71 -1.17
N GLY A 28 -7.85 5.17 -2.19
CA GLY A 28 -7.63 4.37 -3.39
C GLY A 28 -6.86 3.10 -3.09
N TYR A 29 -5.81 3.21 -2.29
CA TYR A 29 -5.00 2.08 -1.88
C TYR A 29 -5.85 1.04 -1.13
N ASN A 30 -6.61 1.49 -0.13
CA ASN A 30 -7.43 0.60 0.67
C ASN A 30 -8.53 -0.05 -0.16
N SER A 31 -9.11 0.70 -1.06
CA SER A 31 -10.15 0.19 -1.95
C SER A 31 -9.60 -0.91 -2.86
N TYR A 32 -8.41 -0.71 -3.38
CA TYR A 32 -7.76 -1.71 -4.22
C TYR A 32 -7.44 -2.98 -3.42
N LEU A 33 -6.97 -2.82 -2.18
CA LEU A 33 -6.71 -3.97 -1.30
C LEU A 33 -7.99 -4.78 -1.09
N ASP A 34 -9.11 -4.10 -0.84
CA ASP A 34 -10.38 -4.78 -0.63
C ASP A 34 -10.79 -5.58 -1.84
N LYS A 35 -10.57 -5.04 -3.03
CA LYS A 35 -10.85 -5.76 -4.27
C LYS A 35 -9.97 -7.00 -4.40
N GLN A 36 -8.70 -6.86 -4.07
CA GLN A 36 -7.77 -7.98 -4.18
C GLN A 36 -8.07 -9.08 -3.17
N ARG A 37 -8.61 -8.74 -2.01
CA ARG A 37 -8.99 -9.72 -1.00
C ARG A 37 -10.10 -10.64 -1.48
N LYS A 38 -10.86 -10.20 -2.47
CA LYS A 38 -12.00 -10.97 -3.00
C LYS A 38 -11.63 -11.90 -4.13
N ASN A 39 -10.42 -11.81 -4.66
CA ASN A 39 -10.05 -12.68 -5.76
C ASN A 39 -9.63 -14.06 -5.25
N LYS A 40 -9.45 -14.98 -6.18
CA LYS A 40 -9.15 -16.37 -5.85
C LYS A 40 -7.65 -16.69 -5.85
N PHE A 41 -6.82 -15.67 -6.05
CA PHE A 41 -5.38 -15.88 -6.11
C PHE A 41 -4.76 -15.75 -4.73
N ASN A 42 -3.60 -16.39 -4.56
CA ASN A 42 -2.74 -16.08 -3.44
C ASN A 42 -2.05 -14.76 -3.76
N THR A 43 -2.49 -13.69 -3.13
CA THR A 43 -2.05 -12.35 -3.47
C THR A 43 -1.02 -11.87 -2.45
N TYR A 44 0.10 -11.37 -2.96
CA TYR A 44 1.19 -10.82 -2.14
C TYR A 44 1.33 -9.35 -2.45
N ILE A 45 1.51 -8.56 -1.41
CA ILE A 45 1.50 -7.10 -1.52
C ILE A 45 2.88 -6.57 -1.17
N THR A 46 3.39 -5.74 -2.05
CA THR A 46 4.58 -4.93 -1.78
C THR A 46 4.14 -3.47 -1.84
N THR A 47 4.41 -2.72 -0.79
CA THR A 47 4.01 -1.31 -0.71
C THR A 47 5.22 -0.47 -0.38
N VAL A 48 5.51 0.51 -1.23
CA VAL A 48 6.63 1.43 -1.06
C VAL A 48 6.08 2.85 -1.05
N LEU A 49 6.45 3.61 -0.02
CA LEU A 49 6.15 5.04 0.04
C LEU A 49 7.43 5.79 -0.37
N PHE A 50 7.26 6.83 -1.17
CA PHE A 50 8.43 7.56 -1.65
C PHE A 50 8.19 9.06 -1.70
N ASP A 51 9.26 9.79 -1.47
CA ASP A 51 9.37 11.21 -1.72
C ASP A 51 10.78 11.41 -2.31
N ASN A 52 11.66 12.15 -1.66
CA ASN A 52 13.06 12.18 -2.07
C ASN A 52 13.84 10.96 -1.57
N GLN A 53 13.20 10.14 -0.75
CA GLN A 53 13.68 8.84 -0.31
C GLN A 53 12.52 7.88 -0.45
N TYR A 54 12.77 6.59 -0.25
CA TYR A 54 11.67 5.65 -0.25
C TYR A 54 11.77 4.72 0.95
N GLU A 55 10.60 4.19 1.32
CA GLU A 55 10.45 3.37 2.50
C GLU A 55 9.52 2.21 2.17
N VAL A 56 9.97 0.99 2.45
CA VAL A 56 9.15 -0.20 2.19
C VAL A 56 8.25 -0.43 3.40
N LEU A 57 6.94 -0.34 3.18
CA LEU A 57 5.96 -0.61 4.22
C LEU A 57 5.69 -2.10 4.33
N TYR A 58 5.51 -2.76 3.20
CA TYR A 58 5.34 -4.21 3.12
C TYR A 58 6.20 -4.73 1.98
N GLU A 59 6.85 -5.86 2.21
CA GLU A 59 7.63 -6.54 1.19
C GLU A 59 7.03 -7.93 0.98
N ARG A 60 6.37 -8.11 -0.14
CA ARG A 60 5.74 -9.35 -0.57
C ARG A 60 4.99 -10.06 0.56
N LYS A 61 4.11 -9.33 1.22
CA LYS A 61 3.36 -9.85 2.35
C LYS A 61 2.04 -10.43 1.86
N PRO A 62 1.62 -11.60 2.38
CA PRO A 62 0.30 -12.12 2.02
C PRO A 62 -0.79 -11.10 2.33
N ILE A 63 -1.72 -10.93 1.42
CA ILE A 63 -2.75 -9.88 1.56
C ILE A 63 -3.58 -10.07 2.85
N THR A 64 -3.67 -11.29 3.33
CA THR A 64 -4.39 -11.57 4.57
C THR A 64 -3.71 -10.95 5.79
N GLU A 65 -2.44 -10.58 5.66
CA GLU A 65 -1.66 -9.96 6.74
C GLU A 65 -1.45 -8.47 6.53
N VAL A 66 -2.01 -7.91 5.47
CA VAL A 66 -1.86 -6.50 5.17
C VAL A 66 -3.04 -5.74 5.75
N SER A 67 -2.74 -4.74 6.57
CA SER A 67 -3.74 -3.93 7.23
C SER A 67 -4.13 -2.73 6.36
N LYS A 68 -5.32 -2.21 6.63
CA LYS A 68 -5.79 -0.98 6.04
C LYS A 68 -4.86 0.16 6.44
N LEU A 69 -4.50 0.98 5.47
CA LEU A 69 -3.68 2.15 5.73
C LEU A 69 -4.57 3.27 6.29
N THR A 70 -4.09 3.94 7.33
CA THR A 70 -4.80 5.07 7.92
C THR A 70 -3.99 6.33 7.71
N PRO A 71 -4.62 7.52 7.81
CA PRO A 71 -3.87 8.77 7.71
C PRO A 71 -2.74 8.86 8.72
N LYS A 72 -2.93 8.26 9.87
CA LYS A 72 -1.91 8.31 10.92
C LYS A 72 -0.62 7.63 10.49
N GLU A 73 -0.71 6.43 9.91
CA GLU A 73 0.50 5.73 9.46
C GLU A 73 1.16 6.44 8.29
N TYR A 74 0.34 6.91 7.34
CA TYR A 74 0.86 7.62 6.19
C TYR A 74 1.62 8.88 6.63
N GLU A 75 1.06 9.62 7.56
CA GLU A 75 1.65 10.84 8.07
C GLU A 75 2.92 10.58 8.87
N LEU A 76 2.90 9.57 9.72
CA LEU A 76 4.07 9.21 10.51
C LEU A 76 5.25 8.84 9.63
N LEU A 77 4.99 8.07 8.57
CA LEU A 77 6.05 7.70 7.65
C LEU A 77 6.61 8.91 6.92
N SER A 78 5.75 9.85 6.54
CA SER A 78 6.21 11.03 5.82
C SER A 78 7.00 12.00 6.71
N LYS A 79 6.81 11.94 8.03
CA LYS A 79 7.51 12.81 8.98
C LYS A 79 8.73 12.15 9.59
N LYS A 80 9.02 10.95 9.20
CA LYS A 80 10.15 10.23 9.74
C LYS A 80 11.42 10.71 9.07
N ASN A 81 12.30 11.28 9.83
CA ASN A 81 13.58 11.76 9.34
C ASN A 81 14.72 11.14 10.09
#